data_d145e2302ba932f7382282d03f06bf04
#
_entry.id   d145e2302ba932f7382282d03f06bf04
#
_cell.length_a   1.000
_cell.length_b   1.000
_cell.length_c   1.000
_cell.angle_alpha   90.00
_cell.angle_beta   90.00
_cell.angle_gamma   90.00
#
_symmetry.space_group_name_H-M   'P 1'
#
loop_
_entity.id
_entity.type
_entity.pdbx_description
1 polymer ?
#
loop_
_entity_poly.entity_id
_entity_poly.type
_entity_poly.pdbx_seq_one_letter_code
_entity_poly.pdbx_strand_id
1 'polypeptide(L)'
;MTRQELIHYIFDTYSVEPDYPFPRDDVSCVFRHIDNRKWFGIAMAIPYRTLGINRKGNVDILNIKCSPVVIGPLRGKPGFRPAYHMNKDKWITVLLDGSAGQEELISLLDMSYSMTASKVRKTSKEKTNEN
;
A
#
# COMPACT_ATOMS: atom_id res chain seq x y z
N MET A 1 11.32 5.23 -3.43
CA MET A 1 10.13 6.10 -3.63
C MET A 1 9.80 6.80 -2.32
N THR A 2 9.69 8.10 -2.35
CA THR A 2 9.26 8.87 -1.19
C THR A 2 7.74 8.87 -1.08
N ARG A 3 7.24 9.36 0.06
CA ARG A 3 5.79 9.53 0.27
C ARG A 3 5.18 10.46 -0.78
N GLN A 4 5.85 11.56 -1.09
CA GLN A 4 5.40 12.52 -2.11
C GLN A 4 5.30 11.87 -3.48
N GLU A 5 6.33 11.14 -3.87
CA GLU A 5 6.35 10.41 -5.14
C GLU A 5 5.25 9.34 -5.20
N LEU A 6 4.99 8.67 -4.09
CA LEU A 6 3.92 7.69 -3.98
C LEU A 6 2.55 8.33 -4.22
N ILE A 7 2.29 9.47 -3.56
CA ILE A 7 1.03 10.20 -3.72
C ILE A 7 0.83 10.62 -5.18
N HIS A 8 1.88 11.12 -5.82
CA HIS A 8 1.87 11.47 -7.24
C HIS A 8 1.59 10.27 -8.13
N TYR A 9 2.27 9.17 -7.89
CA TYR A 9 2.08 7.93 -8.66
C TYR A 9 0.63 7.45 -8.58
N ILE A 10 0.06 7.43 -7.37
CA ILE A 10 -1.31 6.96 -7.14
C ILE A 10 -2.31 7.87 -7.85
N PHE A 11 -2.10 9.19 -7.79
CA PHE A 11 -2.98 10.13 -8.48
C PHE A 11 -2.89 9.96 -10.00
N ASP A 12 -1.69 9.89 -10.54
CA ASP A 12 -1.47 9.78 -11.98
C ASP A 12 -1.99 8.44 -12.54
N THR A 13 -1.84 7.37 -11.76
CA THR A 13 -2.16 6.02 -12.23
C THR A 13 -3.62 5.65 -12.02
N TYR A 14 -4.19 6.03 -10.86
CA TYR A 14 -5.52 5.57 -10.45
C TYR A 14 -6.53 6.71 -10.29
N SER A 15 -6.12 7.96 -10.42
CA SER A 15 -6.95 9.15 -10.17
C SER A 15 -7.51 9.17 -8.74
N VAL A 16 -6.71 8.74 -7.78
CA VAL A 16 -7.07 8.68 -6.36
C VAL A 16 -6.23 9.66 -5.57
N GLU A 17 -6.87 10.47 -4.74
CA GLU A 17 -6.21 11.36 -3.79
C GLU A 17 -6.19 10.74 -2.40
N PRO A 18 -5.18 11.09 -1.56
CA PRO A 18 -5.15 10.59 -0.20
C PRO A 18 -6.31 11.14 0.62
N ASP A 19 -6.85 10.30 1.51
CA ASP A 19 -7.89 10.66 2.46
C ASP A 19 -7.29 10.59 3.88
N TYR A 20 -7.61 11.57 4.72
CA TYR A 20 -7.06 11.69 6.07
C TYR A 20 -8.18 11.49 7.10
N PRO A 21 -8.63 10.23 7.32
CA PRO A 21 -9.82 9.98 8.12
C PRO A 21 -9.57 9.89 9.63
N PHE A 22 -8.30 9.98 10.07
CA PHE A 22 -7.96 9.73 11.47
C PHE A 22 -7.98 11.03 12.27
N PRO A 23 -8.86 11.16 13.29
CA PRO A 23 -8.89 12.34 14.15
C PRO A 23 -7.54 12.55 14.84
N ARG A 24 -7.04 13.78 14.89
CA ARG A 24 -5.77 14.16 15.54
C ARG A 24 -4.52 13.58 14.87
N ASP A 25 -4.65 12.96 13.71
CA ASP A 25 -3.53 12.45 12.92
C ASP A 25 -3.70 12.95 11.50
N ASP A 26 -2.98 14.01 11.16
CA ASP A 26 -3.00 14.63 9.83
C ASP A 26 -1.86 14.11 8.94
N VAL A 27 -1.12 13.12 9.39
CA VAL A 27 -0.02 12.51 8.66
C VAL A 27 -0.44 11.20 8.00
N SER A 28 -1.12 10.33 8.77
CA SER A 28 -1.59 9.06 8.25
C SER A 28 -2.73 9.26 7.27
N CYS A 29 -2.65 8.59 6.12
CA CYS A 29 -3.69 8.69 5.10
C CYS A 29 -3.99 7.33 4.51
N VAL A 30 -5.18 7.21 3.92
CA VAL A 30 -5.60 6.01 3.22
C VAL A 30 -5.88 6.32 1.76
N PHE A 31 -5.66 5.31 0.92
CA PHE A 31 -6.00 5.37 -0.50
C PHE A 31 -7.15 4.39 -0.73
N ARG A 32 -8.29 4.89 -1.20
CA ARG A 32 -9.51 4.12 -1.36
C ARG A 32 -9.93 4.07 -2.81
N HIS A 33 -10.59 2.96 -3.18
CA HIS A 33 -11.37 2.93 -4.41
C HIS A 33 -12.54 3.89 -4.31
N ILE A 34 -12.82 4.60 -5.40
CA ILE A 34 -13.91 5.58 -5.44
C ILE A 34 -15.28 4.89 -5.38
N ASP A 35 -15.42 3.73 -6.03
CA ASP A 35 -16.70 3.03 -6.14
C ASP A 35 -17.07 2.22 -4.89
N ASN A 36 -16.17 1.39 -4.37
CA ASN A 36 -16.49 0.51 -3.24
C ASN A 36 -15.91 0.97 -1.89
N ARG A 37 -15.11 2.04 -1.87
CA ARG A 37 -14.49 2.64 -0.70
C ARG A 37 -13.49 1.73 0.02
N LYS A 38 -13.12 0.60 -0.55
CA LYS A 38 -12.12 -0.29 0.04
C LYS A 38 -10.73 0.33 -0.03
N TRP A 39 -9.97 0.13 1.03
CA TRP A 39 -8.60 0.61 1.12
C TRP A 39 -7.67 -0.30 0.31
N PHE A 40 -6.78 0.29 -0.49
CA PHE A 40 -5.71 -0.45 -1.15
C PHE A 40 -4.33 -0.01 -0.69
N GLY A 41 -4.24 1.01 0.15
CA GLY A 41 -2.99 1.47 0.74
C GLY A 41 -3.25 2.37 1.94
N ILE A 42 -2.38 2.27 2.94
CA ILE A 42 -2.38 3.17 4.11
C ILE A 42 -0.94 3.63 4.31
N ALA A 43 -0.72 4.94 4.24
CA ALA A 43 0.59 5.54 4.47
C ALA A 43 0.64 6.15 5.87
N MET A 44 1.74 5.89 6.57
CA MET A 44 1.93 6.34 7.95
C MET A 44 3.40 6.72 8.15
N ALA A 45 3.67 7.48 9.21
CA ALA A 45 5.05 7.73 9.67
C ALA A 45 5.19 7.13 11.06
N ILE A 46 6.14 6.21 11.23
CA ILE A 46 6.33 5.51 12.51
C ILE A 46 7.83 5.43 12.84
N PRO A 47 8.19 5.26 14.12
CA PRO A 47 9.59 5.05 14.47
C PRO A 47 10.13 3.76 13.87
N TYR A 48 11.37 3.78 13.39
CA TYR A 48 12.05 2.57 12.90
C TYR A 48 12.00 1.44 13.93
N ARG A 49 12.16 1.78 15.21
CA ARG A 49 12.16 0.79 16.30
C ARG A 49 10.86 0.01 16.39
N THR A 50 9.74 0.61 16.02
CA THR A 50 8.45 -0.06 16.00
C THR A 50 8.44 -1.24 15.04
N LEU A 51 9.26 -1.18 13.99
CA LEU A 51 9.42 -2.26 13.02
C LEU A 51 10.58 -3.21 13.36
N GLY A 52 11.16 -3.09 14.55
CA GLY A 52 12.28 -3.91 14.94
C GLY A 52 13.60 -3.53 14.28
N ILE A 53 13.69 -2.31 13.74
CA ILE A 53 14.90 -1.82 13.07
C ILE A 53 15.66 -0.94 14.05
N ASN A 54 16.94 -1.29 14.28
CA ASN A 54 17.79 -0.54 15.21
C ASN A 54 18.33 0.72 14.53
N ARG A 55 17.45 1.71 14.39
CA ARG A 55 17.77 3.00 13.79
C ARG A 55 16.94 4.08 14.48
N LYS A 56 17.53 5.26 14.68
CA LYS A 56 16.84 6.41 15.28
C LYS A 56 15.93 7.05 14.23
N GLY A 57 14.90 7.73 14.72
CA GLY A 57 14.01 8.52 13.88
C GLY A 57 12.83 7.73 13.35
N ASN A 58 12.06 8.42 12.53
CA ASN A 58 10.84 7.87 11.93
C ASN A 58 11.07 7.54 10.47
N VAL A 59 10.21 6.66 9.95
CA VAL A 59 10.20 6.27 8.54
C VAL A 59 8.76 6.33 8.04
N ASP A 60 8.58 6.81 6.82
CA ASP A 60 7.31 6.69 6.14
C ASP A 60 7.14 5.25 5.67
N ILE A 61 5.95 4.70 5.88
CA ILE A 61 5.62 3.34 5.46
C ILE A 61 4.33 3.33 4.64
N LEU A 62 4.19 2.28 3.84
CA LEU A 62 2.96 1.99 3.12
C LEU A 62 2.54 0.57 3.44
N ASN A 63 1.32 0.41 3.96
CA ASN A 63 0.70 -0.90 4.10
C ASN A 63 -0.12 -1.18 2.84
N ILE A 64 0.11 -2.32 2.22
CA ILE A 64 -0.61 -2.75 1.02
C ILE A 64 -1.08 -4.19 1.18
N LYS A 65 -2.21 -4.50 0.53
CA LYS A 65 -2.78 -5.85 0.56
C LYS A 65 -2.02 -6.77 -0.39
N CYS A 66 -1.71 -7.98 0.08
CA CYS A 66 -0.97 -8.96 -0.70
C CYS A 66 -1.58 -10.34 -0.56
N SER A 67 -1.37 -11.17 -1.57
CA SER A 67 -1.65 -12.60 -1.46
C SER A 67 -0.76 -13.22 -0.38
N PRO A 68 -1.30 -14.13 0.47
CA PRO A 68 -0.50 -14.81 1.50
C PRO A 68 0.74 -15.52 0.95
N VAL A 69 0.67 -16.02 -0.28
CA VAL A 69 1.79 -16.71 -0.95
C VAL A 69 2.98 -15.76 -1.17
N VAL A 70 2.70 -14.47 -1.41
CA VAL A 70 3.72 -13.45 -1.68
C VAL A 70 4.30 -12.89 -0.39
N ILE A 71 3.52 -12.80 0.66
CA ILE A 71 3.91 -12.16 1.92
C ILE A 71 5.10 -12.85 2.59
N GLY A 72 5.09 -14.18 2.66
CA GLY A 72 6.16 -14.95 3.30
C GLY A 72 7.55 -14.59 2.79
N PRO A 73 7.78 -14.74 1.48
CA PRO A 73 9.08 -14.38 0.89
C PRO A 73 9.44 -12.90 1.06
N LEU A 74 8.46 -11.99 1.03
CA LEU A 74 8.72 -10.56 1.16
C LEU A 74 9.27 -10.17 2.53
N ARG A 75 8.85 -10.85 3.60
CA ARG A 75 9.27 -10.50 4.97
C ARG A 75 10.78 -10.57 5.17
N GLY A 76 11.47 -11.36 4.37
CA GLY A 76 12.92 -11.50 4.45
C GLY A 76 13.70 -10.52 3.58
N LYS A 77 13.02 -9.71 2.79
CA LYS A 77 13.66 -8.78 1.85
C LYS A 77 13.87 -7.40 2.47
N PRO A 78 14.94 -6.69 2.08
CA PRO A 78 15.13 -5.30 2.52
C PRO A 78 13.92 -4.44 2.15
N GLY A 79 13.50 -3.59 3.08
CA GLY A 79 12.39 -2.66 2.85
C GLY A 79 11.01 -3.22 3.13
N PHE A 80 10.91 -4.48 3.56
CA PHE A 80 9.64 -5.13 3.87
C PHE A 80 9.60 -5.62 5.31
N ARG A 81 8.44 -5.49 5.96
CA ARG A 81 8.22 -5.94 7.33
C ARG A 81 6.79 -6.48 7.46
N PRO A 82 6.52 -7.34 8.47
CA PRO A 82 5.14 -7.71 8.78
C PRO A 82 4.26 -6.49 8.95
N ALA A 83 3.02 -6.57 8.50
CA ALA A 83 2.13 -5.42 8.45
C ALA A 83 1.92 -4.78 9.81
N TYR A 84 2.17 -3.49 9.90
CA TYR A 84 1.97 -2.69 11.10
C TYR A 84 0.48 -2.39 11.25
N HIS A 85 -0.10 -2.80 12.39
CA HIS A 85 -1.52 -2.58 12.72
C HIS A 85 -2.53 -3.12 11.69
N MET A 86 -2.11 -4.08 10.87
CA MET A 86 -2.98 -4.74 9.88
C MET A 86 -2.85 -6.25 10.04
N ASN A 87 -3.78 -6.98 9.44
CA ASN A 87 -3.72 -8.45 9.38
C ASN A 87 -2.45 -8.88 8.63
N LYS A 88 -1.55 -9.56 9.36
CA LYS A 88 -0.21 -9.90 8.85
C LYS A 88 -0.22 -11.01 7.79
N ASP A 89 -1.34 -11.73 7.66
CA ASP A 89 -1.48 -12.76 6.63
C ASP A 89 -1.97 -12.20 5.31
N LYS A 90 -2.49 -10.97 5.30
CA LYS A 90 -3.10 -10.35 4.11
C LYS A 90 -2.51 -9.01 3.72
N TRP A 91 -1.67 -8.43 4.57
CA TRP A 91 -1.05 -7.12 4.34
C TRP A 91 0.45 -7.19 4.59
N ILE A 92 1.19 -6.28 3.99
CA ILE A 92 2.64 -6.14 4.16
C ILE A 92 2.98 -4.65 4.36
N THR A 93 3.98 -4.37 5.19
CA THR A 93 4.52 -3.03 5.35
C THR A 93 5.73 -2.85 4.45
N VAL A 94 5.73 -1.77 3.67
CA VAL A 94 6.85 -1.38 2.81
C VAL A 94 7.42 -0.07 3.34
N LEU A 95 8.74 -0.01 3.53
CA LEU A 95 9.41 1.21 3.96
C LEU A 95 9.61 2.13 2.75
N LEU A 96 9.27 3.40 2.92
CA LEU A 96 9.42 4.42 1.88
C LEU A 96 10.73 5.21 2.07
N ASP A 97 11.82 4.50 2.35
CA ASP A 97 13.15 5.07 2.57
C ASP A 97 14.17 4.65 1.49
N GLY A 98 13.69 4.02 0.44
CA GLY A 98 14.54 3.56 -0.66
C GLY A 98 15.10 2.14 -0.46
N SER A 99 14.83 1.49 0.69
CA SER A 99 15.32 0.13 0.93
C SER A 99 14.57 -0.92 0.11
N ALA A 100 13.32 -0.66 -0.26
CA ALA A 100 12.56 -1.52 -1.18
C ALA A 100 12.80 -1.05 -2.63
N GLY A 101 12.90 -1.99 -3.56
CA GLY A 101 13.01 -1.66 -4.98
C GLY A 101 11.75 -0.96 -5.49
N GLN A 102 11.92 0.12 -6.24
CA GLN A 102 10.80 0.92 -6.72
C GLN A 102 9.88 0.14 -7.66
N GLU A 103 10.44 -0.65 -8.56
CA GLU A 103 9.64 -1.48 -9.47
C GLU A 103 8.82 -2.52 -8.73
N GLU A 104 9.43 -3.14 -7.71
CA GLU A 104 8.74 -4.11 -6.87
C GLU A 104 7.62 -3.46 -6.07
N LEU A 105 7.87 -2.29 -5.51
CA LEU A 105 6.85 -1.53 -4.78
C LEU A 105 5.66 -1.21 -5.68
N ILE A 106 5.91 -0.70 -6.88
CA ILE A 106 4.86 -0.36 -7.84
C ILE A 106 4.05 -1.61 -8.23
N SER A 107 4.73 -2.71 -8.50
CA SER A 107 4.08 -3.99 -8.85
C SER A 107 3.15 -4.47 -7.73
N LEU A 108 3.61 -4.38 -6.49
CA LEU A 108 2.83 -4.78 -5.33
C LEU A 108 1.66 -3.84 -5.05
N LEU A 109 1.86 -2.55 -5.28
CA LEU A 109 0.79 -1.55 -5.15
C LEU A 109 -0.31 -1.81 -6.17
N ASP A 110 0.07 -2.08 -7.43
CA ASP A 110 -0.89 -2.42 -8.49
C ASP A 110 -1.66 -3.70 -8.15
N MET A 111 -0.98 -4.70 -7.57
CA MET A 111 -1.63 -5.91 -7.09
C MET A 111 -2.65 -5.60 -5.99
N SER A 112 -2.29 -4.77 -5.01
CA SER A 112 -3.20 -4.36 -3.93
C SER A 112 -4.43 -3.66 -4.48
N TYR A 113 -4.22 -2.75 -5.43
CA TYR A 113 -5.31 -2.05 -6.10
C TYR A 113 -6.26 -3.04 -6.77
N SER A 114 -5.72 -3.99 -7.53
CA SER A 114 -6.52 -4.99 -8.26
C SER A 114 -7.26 -5.93 -7.31
N MET A 115 -6.63 -6.38 -6.23
CA MET A 115 -7.24 -7.31 -5.27
C MET A 115 -8.42 -6.70 -4.52
N THR A 116 -8.45 -5.38 -4.37
CA THR A 116 -9.49 -4.67 -3.64
C THR A 116 -10.53 -4.02 -4.55
N ALA A 117 -10.32 -4.11 -5.87
CA ALA A 117 -11.23 -3.54 -6.87
C ALA A 117 -12.60 -4.24 -6.86
N SER A 118 -13.61 -3.51 -7.28
CA SER A 118 -14.97 -4.02 -7.36
C SER A 118 -15.08 -5.17 -8.37
N LYS A 119 -15.71 -6.28 -7.96
CA LYS A 119 -15.96 -7.44 -8.86
C LYS A 119 -16.92 -7.07 -9.97
N VAL A 120 -17.89 -6.21 -9.69
CA VAL A 120 -18.85 -5.73 -10.69
C VAL A 120 -18.13 -5.00 -11.80
N ARG A 121 -17.18 -4.11 -11.45
CA ARG A 121 -16.39 -3.36 -12.42
C ARG A 121 -15.52 -4.30 -13.27
N LYS A 122 -14.91 -5.32 -12.67
CA LYS A 122 -14.11 -6.32 -13.39
C LYS A 122 -14.96 -7.09 -14.40
N THR A 123 -16.14 -7.55 -13.99
CA THR A 123 -17.07 -8.28 -14.84
C THR A 123 -17.53 -7.43 -16.03
N SER A 124 -17.90 -6.18 -15.79
CA SER A 124 -18.29 -5.25 -16.85
C SER A 124 -17.17 -5.03 -17.87
N LYS A 125 -15.95 -4.91 -17.38
CA LYS A 125 -14.77 -4.74 -18.23
C LYS A 125 -14.51 -5.98 -19.09
N GLU A 126 -14.67 -7.17 -18.53
CA GLU A 126 -14.52 -8.43 -19.25
C GLU A 126 -15.56 -8.56 -20.36
N LYS A 127 -16.83 -8.24 -20.07
CA LYS A 127 -17.91 -8.25 -21.06
C LYS A 127 -17.64 -7.30 -22.23
N THR A 128 -17.11 -6.12 -21.93
CA THR A 128 -16.75 -5.13 -22.94
C THR A 128 -15.67 -5.68 -23.88
N ASN A 129 -14.71 -6.40 -23.33
CA ASN A 129 -13.61 -6.95 -24.13
C ASN A 129 -14.06 -8.13 -25.02
N GLU A 130 -15.11 -8.82 -24.68
CA GLU A 130 -15.66 -9.95 -25.45
C GLU A 130 -16.43 -9.46 -26.69
N ASN A 131 -16.87 -8.23 -26.68
CA ASN A 131 -17.64 -7.66 -27.76
C ASN A 131 -16.74 -6.97 -28.81
#